data_b7fc8aa52299481bff2503a85839169b
#
_entry.id   b7fc8aa52299481bff2503a85839169b
#
_cell.length_a   1.000
_cell.length_b   1.000
_cell.length_c   1.000
_cell.angle_alpha   90.00
_cell.angle_beta   90.00
_cell.angle_gamma   90.00
#
_symmetry.space_group_name_H-M   'P 1'
#
loop_
_entity.id
_entity.type
_entity.pdbx_description
1 polymer ?
#
loop_
_entity_poly.entity_id
_entity_poly.type
_entity_poly.pdbx_seq_one_letter_code
_entity_poly.pdbx_strand_id
1 'polypeptide(L)'
;MYSGTKKLILDYLMDETAYLKRKNRHHYSSAYIADKFVISRSLSSHYLNDLYKEGELIKVNERPVLYLHKDILRSRIRGKSLRSEYDTVEDLEELLHMGVSKFTNVIGSDYSLRSSIENIKKALHYPPHGLPIVLCGKPGSGKRFLSRQIYAYCQAEQLISENAEYTYISCDT
;
A
#
# COMPACT_ATOMS: atom_id res chain seq x y z
N MET A 1 18.00 -24.52 -2.79
CA MET A 1 17.49 -24.45 -4.18
C MET A 1 16.02 -24.81 -4.15
N TYR A 2 15.11 -23.86 -4.45
CA TYR A 2 13.69 -24.14 -4.40
C TYR A 2 13.26 -25.14 -5.49
N SER A 3 12.31 -26.03 -5.19
CA SER A 3 11.60 -26.81 -6.20
C SER A 3 10.98 -25.84 -7.23
N GLY A 4 10.92 -26.19 -8.51
CA GLY A 4 10.46 -25.30 -9.56
C GLY A 4 9.09 -24.64 -9.26
N THR A 5 8.12 -25.42 -8.77
CA THR A 5 6.78 -24.93 -8.39
C THR A 5 6.83 -24.00 -7.17
N LYS A 6 7.63 -24.31 -6.14
CA LYS A 6 7.76 -23.47 -4.95
C LYS A 6 8.30 -22.08 -5.32
N LYS A 7 9.28 -22.02 -6.24
CA LYS A 7 9.83 -20.76 -6.74
C LYS A 7 8.80 -19.95 -7.52
N LEU A 8 8.04 -20.59 -8.40
CA LEU A 8 6.97 -19.92 -9.17
C LEU A 8 5.89 -19.31 -8.25
N ILE A 9 5.56 -20.00 -7.14
CA ILE A 9 4.63 -19.47 -6.14
C ILE A 9 5.23 -18.23 -5.45
N LEU A 10 6.51 -18.25 -5.09
CA LEU A 10 7.17 -17.12 -4.47
C LEU A 10 7.22 -15.92 -5.41
N ASP A 11 7.63 -16.11 -6.67
CA ASP A 11 7.69 -15.06 -7.69
C ASP A 11 6.29 -14.45 -7.92
N TYR A 12 5.26 -15.29 -8.01
CA TYR A 12 3.87 -14.84 -8.12
C TYR A 12 3.43 -13.98 -6.91
N LEU A 13 3.72 -14.44 -5.69
CA LEU A 13 3.38 -13.68 -4.49
C LEU A 13 4.17 -12.38 -4.38
N MET A 14 5.39 -12.33 -4.90
CA MET A 14 6.17 -11.12 -5.00
C MET A 14 5.45 -10.08 -5.87
N ASP A 15 5.04 -10.47 -7.07
CA ASP A 15 4.32 -9.60 -8.00
C ASP A 15 2.96 -9.15 -7.45
N GLU A 16 2.15 -10.09 -6.93
CA GLU A 16 0.83 -9.75 -6.36
C GLU A 16 0.95 -8.84 -5.13
N THR A 17 1.93 -9.07 -4.26
CA THR A 17 2.12 -8.24 -3.06
C THR A 17 2.52 -6.81 -3.43
N ALA A 18 3.20 -6.59 -4.56
CA ALA A 18 3.49 -5.26 -5.08
C ALA A 18 2.21 -4.46 -5.41
N TYR A 19 1.12 -5.15 -5.75
CA TYR A 19 -0.17 -4.56 -6.09
C TYR A 19 -1.28 -4.89 -5.07
N LEU A 20 -0.93 -5.03 -3.79
CA LEU A 20 -1.88 -5.36 -2.72
C LEU A 20 -3.13 -4.47 -2.76
N LYS A 21 -4.28 -5.07 -3.10
CA LYS A 21 -5.60 -4.42 -3.15
C LYS A 21 -6.62 -5.21 -2.34
N ARG A 22 -7.50 -4.51 -1.61
CA ARG A 22 -8.59 -5.13 -0.84
C ARG A 22 -9.44 -6.11 -1.63
N LYS A 23 -9.69 -5.83 -2.91
CA LYS A 23 -10.53 -6.68 -3.78
C LYS A 23 -9.91 -8.04 -4.08
N ASN A 24 -8.58 -8.18 -3.98
CA ASN A 24 -7.86 -9.38 -4.40
C ASN A 24 -7.27 -10.17 -3.22
N ARG A 25 -7.79 -9.98 -2.00
CA ARG A 25 -7.27 -10.65 -0.80
C ARG A 25 -7.22 -12.18 -0.94
N HIS A 26 -8.20 -12.78 -1.61
CA HIS A 26 -8.23 -14.23 -1.82
C HIS A 26 -7.05 -14.77 -2.64
N HIS A 27 -6.38 -13.93 -3.47
CA HIS A 27 -5.22 -14.33 -4.27
C HIS A 27 -4.02 -14.79 -3.43
N TYR A 28 -3.97 -14.39 -2.17
CA TYR A 28 -2.90 -14.73 -1.22
C TYR A 28 -3.19 -15.99 -0.40
N SER A 29 -4.31 -16.68 -0.66
CA SER A 29 -4.73 -17.87 0.08
C SER A 29 -4.21 -19.15 -0.54
N SER A 30 -4.03 -20.19 0.29
CA SER A 30 -3.61 -21.51 -0.18
C SER A 30 -4.58 -22.14 -1.17
N ALA A 31 -5.88 -21.85 -1.07
CA ALA A 31 -6.89 -22.35 -1.99
C ALA A 31 -6.71 -21.75 -3.40
N TYR A 32 -6.55 -20.43 -3.49
CA TYR A 32 -6.34 -19.76 -4.76
C TYR A 32 -5.01 -20.17 -5.42
N ILE A 33 -3.93 -20.28 -4.64
CA ILE A 33 -2.63 -20.75 -5.13
C ILE A 33 -2.72 -22.17 -5.66
N ALA A 34 -3.47 -23.05 -4.99
CA ALA A 34 -3.70 -24.41 -5.45
C ALA A 34 -4.36 -24.44 -6.82
N ASP A 35 -5.44 -23.68 -6.99
CA ASP A 35 -6.17 -23.59 -8.26
C ASP A 35 -5.30 -22.98 -9.37
N LYS A 36 -4.59 -21.89 -9.08
CA LYS A 36 -3.75 -21.18 -10.06
C LYS A 36 -2.59 -22.03 -10.58
N PHE A 37 -1.93 -22.79 -9.72
CA PHE A 37 -0.78 -23.62 -10.09
C PHE A 37 -1.12 -25.09 -10.36
N VAL A 38 -2.42 -25.42 -10.36
CA VAL A 38 -2.93 -26.79 -10.64
C VAL A 38 -2.26 -27.83 -9.73
N ILE A 39 -2.20 -27.53 -8.42
CA ILE A 39 -1.66 -28.42 -7.39
C ILE A 39 -2.71 -28.68 -6.32
N SER A 40 -2.49 -29.73 -5.50
CA SER A 40 -3.39 -29.98 -4.37
C SER A 40 -3.32 -28.86 -3.32
N ARG A 41 -4.43 -28.59 -2.65
CA ARG A 41 -4.51 -27.59 -1.57
C ARG A 41 -3.54 -27.91 -0.42
N SER A 42 -3.33 -29.20 -0.14
CA SER A 42 -2.37 -29.66 0.85
C SER A 42 -0.94 -29.28 0.47
N LEU A 43 -0.55 -29.50 -0.80
CA LEU A 43 0.77 -29.16 -1.31
C LEU A 43 0.99 -27.65 -1.35
N SER A 44 -0.03 -26.89 -1.78
CA SER A 44 0.00 -25.42 -1.72
C SER A 44 0.24 -24.91 -0.30
N SER A 45 -0.53 -25.41 0.67
CA SER A 45 -0.37 -25.05 2.07
C SER A 45 1.02 -25.45 2.61
N HIS A 46 1.57 -26.57 2.18
CA HIS A 46 2.92 -27.02 2.56
C HIS A 46 3.97 -26.02 2.05
N TYR A 47 3.95 -25.67 0.76
CA TYR A 47 4.90 -24.72 0.18
C TYR A 47 4.79 -23.32 0.81
N LEU A 48 3.59 -22.82 1.07
CA LEU A 48 3.38 -21.53 1.69
C LEU A 48 3.90 -21.49 3.13
N ASN A 49 3.66 -22.55 3.90
CA ASN A 49 4.18 -22.65 5.27
C ASN A 49 5.72 -22.81 5.29
N ASP A 50 6.30 -23.50 4.33
CA ASP A 50 7.75 -23.60 4.21
C ASP A 50 8.39 -22.25 3.88
N LEU A 51 7.85 -21.53 2.89
CA LEU A 51 8.31 -20.18 2.55
C LEU A 51 8.15 -19.20 3.72
N TYR A 52 7.07 -19.34 4.51
CA TYR A 52 6.90 -18.58 5.73
C TYR A 52 7.98 -18.91 6.79
N LYS A 53 8.28 -20.19 7.02
CA LYS A 53 9.33 -20.63 7.95
C LYS A 53 10.73 -20.19 7.50
N GLU A 54 10.98 -20.15 6.19
CA GLU A 54 12.21 -19.64 5.58
C GLU A 54 12.35 -18.12 5.68
N GLY A 55 11.26 -17.43 6.08
CA GLY A 55 11.24 -15.99 6.29
C GLY A 55 11.01 -15.16 5.04
N GLU A 56 10.62 -15.78 3.92
CA GLU A 56 10.29 -15.12 2.64
C GLU A 56 8.89 -14.49 2.67
N LEU A 57 7.97 -15.11 3.40
CA LEU A 57 6.59 -14.65 3.51
C LEU A 57 6.26 -14.18 4.92
N ILE A 58 5.26 -13.33 5.02
CA ILE A 58 4.51 -13.06 6.25
C ILE A 58 3.15 -13.72 6.17
N LYS A 59 2.55 -13.95 7.33
CA LYS A 59 1.27 -14.61 7.47
C LYS A 59 0.25 -13.66 8.09
N VAL A 60 -0.97 -13.63 7.54
CA VAL A 60 -2.12 -12.96 8.13
C VAL A 60 -3.14 -14.02 8.52
N ASN A 61 -3.47 -14.10 9.81
CA ASN A 61 -4.27 -15.18 10.41
C ASN A 61 -5.78 -14.99 10.23
N GLU A 62 -6.20 -14.42 9.11
CA GLU A 62 -7.62 -14.32 8.74
C GLU A 62 -8.17 -15.66 8.21
N ARG A 63 -9.44 -15.68 7.88
CA ARG A 63 -10.11 -16.81 7.20
C ARG A 63 -10.57 -16.39 5.82
N PRO A 64 -9.89 -16.84 4.75
CA PRO A 64 -8.73 -17.76 4.73
C PRO A 64 -7.44 -17.08 5.19
N VAL A 65 -6.46 -17.89 5.65
CA VAL A 65 -5.11 -17.44 5.95
C VAL A 65 -4.44 -16.92 4.67
N LEU A 66 -3.78 -15.75 4.77
CA LEU A 66 -3.12 -15.09 3.64
C LEU A 66 -1.61 -15.07 3.84
N TYR A 67 -0.88 -15.19 2.72
CA TYR A 67 0.57 -15.19 2.68
C TYR A 67 1.06 -14.11 1.72
N LEU A 68 1.89 -13.18 2.21
CA LEU A 68 2.38 -12.04 1.46
C LEU A 68 3.91 -12.01 1.45
N HIS A 69 4.50 -11.48 0.38
CA HIS A 69 5.95 -11.42 0.24
C HIS A 69 6.56 -10.38 1.17
N LYS A 70 7.49 -10.84 2.03
CA LYS A 70 8.05 -10.03 3.12
C LYS A 70 8.85 -8.83 2.63
N ASP A 71 9.76 -9.03 1.67
CA ASP A 71 10.64 -7.94 1.22
C ASP A 71 9.90 -6.85 0.47
N ILE A 72 8.85 -7.20 -0.29
CA ILE A 72 7.98 -6.22 -0.93
C ILE A 72 7.27 -5.36 0.13
N LEU A 73 6.75 -5.99 1.20
CA LEU A 73 6.14 -5.24 2.29
C LEU A 73 7.17 -4.39 3.04
N ARG A 74 8.37 -4.96 3.27
CA ARG A 74 9.47 -4.25 3.95
C ARG A 74 9.92 -3.01 3.20
N SER A 75 9.98 -3.05 1.87
CA SER A 75 10.32 -1.89 1.05
C SER A 75 9.31 -0.75 1.16
N ARG A 76 8.06 -1.08 1.53
CA ARG A 76 6.96 -0.12 1.71
C ARG A 76 6.89 0.48 3.11
N ILE A 77 7.54 -0.13 4.09
CA ILE A 77 7.51 0.30 5.50
C ILE A 77 8.79 1.06 5.81
N ARG A 78 8.72 2.40 5.89
CA ARG A 78 9.87 3.23 6.28
C ARG A 78 10.14 3.11 7.78
N GLY A 79 11.26 2.49 8.14
CA GLY A 79 11.82 2.56 9.50
C GLY A 79 11.08 1.81 10.60
N LYS A 80 10.05 1.03 10.28
CA LYS A 80 9.32 0.20 11.25
C LYS A 80 9.66 -1.28 11.11
N SER A 81 9.55 -2.01 12.20
CA SER A 81 9.73 -3.46 12.22
C SER A 81 8.50 -4.14 11.64
N LEU A 82 8.70 -4.93 10.58
CA LEU A 82 7.69 -5.83 10.03
C LEU A 82 7.64 -7.11 10.88
N ARG A 83 6.48 -7.43 11.43
CA ARG A 83 6.26 -8.70 12.14
C ARG A 83 6.11 -9.84 11.13
N SER A 84 6.37 -11.07 11.54
CA SER A 84 6.16 -12.25 10.71
C SER A 84 4.70 -12.65 10.62
N GLU A 85 3.87 -12.27 11.61
CA GLU A 85 2.43 -12.58 11.68
C GLU A 85 1.61 -11.36 12.06
N TYR A 86 0.39 -11.30 11.51
CA TYR A 86 -0.66 -10.32 11.80
C TYR A 86 -1.98 -11.05 11.99
N ASP A 87 -2.85 -10.50 12.83
CA ASP A 87 -4.17 -11.08 13.07
C ASP A 87 -5.13 -10.74 11.93
N THR A 88 -5.05 -9.51 11.43
CA THR A 88 -5.92 -9.00 10.35
C THR A 88 -5.11 -8.31 9.25
N VAL A 89 -5.70 -8.22 8.06
CA VAL A 89 -5.11 -7.42 6.96
C VAL A 89 -5.14 -5.93 7.31
N GLU A 90 -6.13 -5.50 8.08
CA GLU A 90 -6.25 -4.12 8.55
C GLU A 90 -5.04 -3.71 9.39
N ASP A 91 -4.54 -4.58 10.30
CA ASP A 91 -3.33 -4.32 11.09
C ASP A 91 -2.10 -4.14 10.20
N LEU A 92 -2.00 -4.95 9.14
CA LEU A 92 -0.93 -4.83 8.15
C LEU A 92 -1.10 -3.57 7.29
N GLU A 93 -2.32 -3.31 6.79
CA GLU A 93 -2.63 -2.09 6.03
C GLU A 93 -2.36 -0.84 6.88
N GLU A 94 -2.70 -0.85 8.16
CA GLU A 94 -2.41 0.25 9.07
C GLU A 94 -0.90 0.50 9.18
N LEU A 95 -0.09 -0.55 9.27
CA LEU A 95 1.36 -0.45 9.26
C LEU A 95 1.90 0.09 7.93
N LEU A 96 1.36 -0.38 6.81
CA LEU A 96 1.72 0.08 5.46
C LEU A 96 1.27 1.54 5.23
N HIS A 97 0.09 1.91 5.75
CA HIS A 97 -0.45 3.27 5.65
C HIS A 97 0.14 4.25 6.67
N MET A 98 0.75 3.77 7.76
CA MET A 98 1.47 4.62 8.70
C MET A 98 2.78 5.19 8.14
N GLY A 99 3.29 4.64 7.03
CA GLY A 99 4.37 5.23 6.23
C GLY A 99 3.87 6.31 5.25
N VAL A 100 2.58 6.30 4.96
CA VAL A 100 1.90 7.26 4.10
C VAL A 100 1.42 8.39 5.00
N SER A 101 1.79 9.61 4.70
CA SER A 101 1.18 10.79 5.31
C SER A 101 -0.33 10.72 5.06
N LYS A 102 -1.06 10.12 5.99
CA LYS A 102 -2.49 10.30 6.06
C LYS A 102 -2.68 11.80 6.17
N PHE A 103 -3.68 12.36 5.55
CA PHE A 103 -4.10 13.74 5.79
C PHE A 103 -4.62 13.91 7.24
N THR A 104 -3.94 13.28 8.21
CA THR A 104 -4.34 13.19 9.62
C THR A 104 -4.36 14.53 10.31
N ASN A 105 -3.53 15.48 9.81
CA ASN A 105 -3.53 16.85 10.31
C ASN A 105 -4.66 17.70 9.68
N VAL A 106 -5.42 17.14 8.75
CA VAL A 106 -6.53 17.84 8.10
C VAL A 106 -7.82 17.49 8.85
N ILE A 107 -8.35 18.45 9.61
CA ILE A 107 -9.62 18.28 10.30
C ILE A 107 -10.71 18.00 9.26
N GLY A 108 -11.49 16.95 9.47
CA GLY A 108 -12.53 16.52 8.52
C GLY A 108 -12.03 15.59 7.41
N SER A 109 -10.79 15.12 7.45
CA SER A 109 -10.22 14.20 6.45
C SER A 109 -11.05 12.93 6.26
N ASP A 110 -11.59 12.39 7.34
CA ASP A 110 -12.40 11.16 7.32
C ASP A 110 -13.92 11.45 7.20
N TYR A 111 -14.32 12.72 7.17
CA TYR A 111 -15.72 13.18 7.13
C TYR A 111 -15.99 14.12 5.96
N SER A 112 -16.07 15.41 6.20
CA SER A 112 -16.49 16.42 5.21
C SER A 112 -15.52 16.56 4.02
N LEU A 113 -14.21 16.33 4.24
CA LEU A 113 -13.18 16.42 3.20
C LEU A 113 -12.79 15.07 2.60
N ARG A 114 -13.37 13.98 3.06
CA ARG A 114 -13.02 12.62 2.62
C ARG A 114 -13.07 12.48 1.10
N SER A 115 -14.19 12.87 0.48
CA SER A 115 -14.36 12.78 -0.97
C SER A 115 -13.35 13.63 -1.73
N SER A 116 -13.06 14.83 -1.24
CA SER A 116 -12.06 15.72 -1.84
C SER A 116 -10.67 15.14 -1.75
N ILE A 117 -10.28 14.59 -0.60
CA ILE A 117 -8.99 13.94 -0.39
C ILE A 117 -8.85 12.68 -1.25
N GLU A 118 -9.88 11.87 -1.38
CA GLU A 118 -9.90 10.72 -2.29
C GLU A 118 -9.68 11.13 -3.75
N ASN A 119 -10.33 12.21 -4.19
CA ASN A 119 -10.13 12.75 -5.55
C ASN A 119 -8.72 13.31 -5.75
N ILE A 120 -8.15 13.99 -4.74
CA ILE A 120 -6.77 14.45 -4.74
C ILE A 120 -5.82 13.25 -4.91
N LYS A 121 -5.97 12.21 -4.11
CA LYS A 121 -5.15 11.00 -4.21
C LYS A 121 -5.24 10.36 -5.60
N LYS A 122 -6.45 10.22 -6.15
CA LYS A 122 -6.65 9.69 -7.51
C LYS A 122 -5.95 10.54 -8.57
N ALA A 123 -6.02 11.87 -8.46
CA ALA A 123 -5.36 12.78 -9.38
C ALA A 123 -3.83 12.66 -9.30
N LEU A 124 -3.27 12.57 -8.10
CA LEU A 124 -1.83 12.43 -7.89
C LEU A 124 -1.26 11.12 -8.43
N HIS A 125 -2.03 10.04 -8.35
CA HIS A 125 -1.62 8.71 -8.85
C HIS A 125 -2.02 8.46 -10.31
N TYR A 126 -2.51 9.48 -11.04
CA TYR A 126 -2.90 9.31 -12.43
C TYR A 126 -1.65 9.19 -13.33
N PRO A 127 -1.53 8.13 -14.18
CA PRO A 127 -0.38 7.94 -15.05
C PRO A 127 -0.31 9.01 -16.15
N PRO A 128 0.89 9.41 -16.62
CA PRO A 128 2.21 9.01 -16.10
C PRO A 128 2.74 9.86 -14.94
N HIS A 129 2.27 11.09 -14.73
CA HIS A 129 2.86 12.08 -13.81
C HIS A 129 1.85 12.78 -12.90
N GLY A 130 0.68 12.22 -12.72
CA GLY A 130 -0.41 12.87 -12.01
C GLY A 130 -1.16 13.91 -12.84
N LEU A 131 -2.23 14.46 -12.25
CA LEU A 131 -3.03 15.54 -12.85
C LEU A 131 -2.86 16.83 -12.05
N PRO A 132 -2.96 18.01 -12.69
CA PRO A 132 -3.06 19.29 -12.00
C PRO A 132 -4.26 19.31 -11.06
N ILE A 133 -4.09 19.89 -9.88
CA ILE A 133 -5.14 19.99 -8.86
C ILE A 133 -5.48 21.47 -8.66
N VAL A 134 -6.76 21.81 -8.74
CA VAL A 134 -7.29 23.13 -8.43
C VAL A 134 -8.04 23.08 -7.11
N LEU A 135 -7.60 23.87 -6.13
CA LEU A 135 -8.23 24.01 -4.82
C LEU A 135 -9.06 25.30 -4.78
N CYS A 136 -10.37 25.18 -4.84
CA CYS A 136 -11.31 26.30 -4.77
C CYS A 136 -11.90 26.46 -3.36
N GLY A 137 -12.17 27.69 -2.95
CA GLY A 137 -12.79 27.98 -1.66
C GLY A 137 -12.61 29.44 -1.24
N LYS A 138 -13.38 29.87 -0.22
CA LYS A 138 -13.34 31.23 0.33
C LYS A 138 -11.95 31.57 0.89
N PRO A 139 -11.56 32.85 0.99
CA PRO A 139 -10.38 33.26 1.75
C PRO A 139 -10.42 32.66 3.18
N GLY A 140 -9.26 32.19 3.68
CA GLY A 140 -9.17 31.57 5.01
C GLY A 140 -9.64 30.11 5.10
N SER A 141 -10.15 29.48 4.04
CA SER A 141 -10.65 28.08 4.07
C SER A 141 -9.56 26.99 4.15
N GLY A 142 -8.30 27.34 4.36
CA GLY A 142 -7.23 26.37 4.54
C GLY A 142 -6.60 25.81 3.25
N LYS A 143 -6.86 26.40 2.06
CA LYS A 143 -6.29 25.93 0.79
C LYS A 143 -4.75 25.78 0.80
N ARG A 144 -4.05 26.81 1.35
CA ARG A 144 -2.59 26.79 1.49
C ARG A 144 -2.11 25.70 2.46
N PHE A 145 -2.85 25.46 3.52
CA PHE A 145 -2.57 24.36 4.45
C PHE A 145 -2.75 23.01 3.75
N LEU A 146 -3.87 22.82 3.03
CA LEU A 146 -4.14 21.60 2.30
C LEU A 146 -3.09 21.33 1.21
N SER A 147 -2.64 22.37 0.47
CA SER A 147 -1.58 22.20 -0.54
C SER A 147 -0.25 21.72 0.07
N ARG A 148 0.11 22.19 1.26
CA ARG A 148 1.28 21.68 2.00
C ARG A 148 1.10 20.23 2.44
N GLN A 149 -0.13 19.82 2.83
CA GLN A 149 -0.40 18.43 3.17
C GLN A 149 -0.35 17.52 1.92
N ILE A 150 -0.78 18.02 0.77
CA ILE A 150 -0.62 17.33 -0.53
C ILE A 150 0.86 17.13 -0.85
N TYR A 151 1.68 18.17 -0.71
CA TYR A 151 3.13 18.06 -0.93
C TYR A 151 3.77 17.03 0.01
N ALA A 152 3.45 17.07 1.32
CA ALA A 152 3.94 16.10 2.29
C ALA A 152 3.48 14.66 1.94
N TYR A 153 2.26 14.51 1.43
CA TYR A 153 1.76 13.24 0.92
C TYR A 153 2.57 12.76 -0.30
N CYS A 154 2.84 13.65 -1.27
CA CYS A 154 3.63 13.30 -2.46
C CYS A 154 5.06 12.87 -2.11
N GLN A 155 5.69 13.50 -1.12
CA GLN A 155 7.01 13.08 -0.61
C GLN A 155 6.93 11.71 0.06
N ALA A 156 5.94 11.49 0.92
CA ALA A 156 5.75 10.22 1.62
C ALA A 156 5.47 9.05 0.68
N GLU A 157 4.70 9.29 -0.39
CA GLU A 157 4.37 8.30 -1.44
C GLU A 157 5.45 8.19 -2.52
N GLN A 158 6.54 8.98 -2.43
CA GLN A 158 7.60 9.03 -3.45
C GLN A 158 7.08 9.40 -4.86
N LEU A 159 5.99 10.17 -4.94
CA LEU A 159 5.46 10.69 -6.19
C LEU A 159 6.30 11.84 -6.75
N ILE A 160 7.13 12.44 -5.90
CA ILE A 160 8.09 13.49 -6.23
C ILE A 160 9.47 13.13 -5.68
N SER A 161 10.53 13.72 -6.24
CA SER A 161 11.90 13.53 -5.77
C SER A 161 12.03 13.91 -4.29
N GLU A 162 12.93 13.26 -3.56
CA GLU A 162 13.24 13.60 -2.16
C GLU A 162 13.76 15.05 -2.01
N ASN A 163 14.42 15.56 -3.07
CA ASN A 163 14.95 16.92 -3.11
C ASN A 163 13.97 17.92 -3.76
N ALA A 164 12.76 17.52 -4.09
CA ALA A 164 11.76 18.44 -4.63
C ALA A 164 11.40 19.51 -3.58
N GLU A 165 11.38 20.76 -4.00
CA GLU A 165 11.04 21.89 -3.13
C GLU A 165 9.57 22.32 -3.32
N TYR A 166 8.94 22.74 -2.22
CA TYR A 166 7.62 23.35 -2.28
C TYR A 166 7.74 24.84 -2.55
N THR A 167 7.45 25.25 -3.77
CA THR A 167 7.45 26.66 -4.16
C THR A 167 6.04 27.24 -4.14
N TYR A 168 5.87 28.41 -3.53
CA TYR A 168 4.61 29.16 -3.50
C TYR A 168 4.78 30.47 -4.25
N ILE A 169 3.92 30.69 -5.25
CA ILE A 169 3.87 31.92 -6.03
C ILE A 169 2.50 32.58 -5.77
N SER A 170 2.50 33.83 -5.26
CA SER A 170 1.30 34.63 -5.16
C SER A 170 1.12 35.41 -6.46
N CYS A 171 -0.09 35.35 -7.01
CA CYS A 171 -0.46 36.12 -8.21
C CYS A 171 -1.26 37.38 -7.83
N ASP A 172 -1.25 37.77 -6.56
CA ASP A 172 -1.87 39.00 -6.10
C ASP A 172 -1.02 40.18 -6.59
N THR A 173 -1.59 41.02 -7.45
CA THR A 173 -1.07 42.30 -7.89
C THR A 173 -1.57 43.41 -6.97
#